data_bc90460cb273112b7210dbe3d95a4e53
#
_entry.id   bc90460cb273112b7210dbe3d95a4e53
#
_cell.length_a   1.000
_cell.length_b   1.000
_cell.length_c   1.000
_cell.angle_alpha   90.00
_cell.angle_beta   90.00
_cell.angle_gamma   90.00
#
_symmetry.space_group_name_H-M   'P 1'
#
loop_
_entity.id
_entity.type
_entity.pdbx_description
1 polymer ?
#
loop_
_entity_poly.entity_id
_entity_poly.type
_entity_poly.pdbx_seq_one_letter_code
_entity_poly.pdbx_strand_id
1 'polypeptide(L)'
;VRLHRHLIDRGKEYTVDFVPEPVAWTEVPSTRRMLGRQRRRWYRGMVETVITNRKMLFNRKYCRVGTVVFPFFVAAEMFGPLIEGIGYIVLPLALYFDILNVQFFLIFFLLTTGFGVFLSWFGVFSEVWSFNRYDSPWQVLRLLWYGVLENFGYRQWKTVVAWNGLVEYLKGVDTWGAMERTGFKTDDE
;
A
#
# COMPACT_ATOMS: atom_id res chain seq x y z
N VAL A 1 -13.52 -6.17 3.87
CA VAL A 1 -14.18 -5.36 4.90
C VAL A 1 -15.69 -5.49 4.79
N ARG A 2 -16.32 -5.11 3.65
CA ARG A 2 -17.79 -5.16 3.47
C ARG A 2 -18.37 -6.56 3.72
N LEU A 3 -17.74 -7.61 3.23
CA LEU A 3 -18.18 -8.99 3.44
C LEU A 3 -18.18 -9.37 4.91
N HIS A 4 -17.08 -9.12 5.63
CA HIS A 4 -16.97 -9.37 7.06
C HIS A 4 -18.09 -8.67 7.84
N ARG A 5 -18.29 -7.37 7.58
CA ARG A 5 -19.35 -6.59 8.19
C ARG A 5 -20.73 -7.22 7.93
N HIS A 6 -21.03 -7.55 6.68
CA HIS A 6 -22.31 -8.10 6.29
C HIS A 6 -22.62 -9.44 6.97
N LEU A 7 -21.62 -10.35 7.04
CA LEU A 7 -21.80 -11.66 7.65
C LEU A 7 -21.97 -11.54 9.18
N ILE A 8 -21.13 -10.72 9.84
CA ILE A 8 -21.23 -10.50 11.28
C ILE A 8 -22.55 -9.80 11.66
N ASP A 9 -22.98 -8.81 10.88
CA ASP A 9 -24.24 -8.10 11.13
C ASP A 9 -25.47 -9.03 11.02
N ARG A 10 -25.36 -10.12 10.23
CA ARG A 10 -26.38 -11.15 10.09
C ARG A 10 -26.20 -12.34 11.04
N GLY A 11 -25.22 -12.31 11.95
CA GLY A 11 -24.93 -13.40 12.87
C GLY A 11 -24.52 -14.71 12.20
N LYS A 12 -23.96 -14.64 10.96
CA LYS A 12 -23.47 -15.81 10.23
C LYS A 12 -22.05 -16.12 10.64
N GLU A 13 -21.81 -17.38 11.00
CA GLU A 13 -20.45 -17.92 11.17
C GLU A 13 -19.83 -18.13 9.80
N TYR A 14 -18.55 -17.81 9.65
CA TYR A 14 -17.78 -17.97 8.43
C TYR A 14 -16.30 -18.13 8.75
N THR A 15 -15.59 -18.81 7.87
CA THR A 15 -14.14 -18.90 7.85
C THR A 15 -13.59 -18.18 6.61
N VAL A 16 -12.35 -17.72 6.70
CA VAL A 16 -11.61 -17.15 5.57
C VAL A 16 -10.31 -17.95 5.47
N ASP A 17 -10.20 -18.72 4.40
CA ASP A 17 -9.05 -19.55 4.16
C ASP A 17 -8.16 -18.93 3.08
N PHE A 18 -6.86 -19.15 3.18
CA PHE A 18 -5.88 -18.71 2.22
C PHE A 18 -5.63 -19.82 1.19
N VAL A 19 -5.79 -19.50 -0.10
CA VAL A 19 -5.49 -20.41 -1.20
C VAL A 19 -4.14 -19.99 -1.80
N PRO A 20 -3.08 -20.80 -1.66
CA PRO A 20 -1.73 -20.42 -2.10
C PRO A 20 -1.52 -20.55 -3.62
N GLU A 21 -2.34 -21.33 -4.31
CA GLU A 21 -2.25 -21.49 -5.75
C GLU A 21 -2.73 -20.24 -6.48
N PRO A 22 -2.06 -19.85 -7.59
CA PRO A 22 -2.51 -18.73 -8.40
C PRO A 22 -3.83 -19.06 -9.10
N VAL A 23 -4.89 -18.29 -8.79
CA VAL A 23 -6.23 -18.48 -9.36
C VAL A 23 -6.56 -17.54 -10.52
N ALA A 24 -5.73 -16.52 -10.75
CA ALA A 24 -5.93 -15.54 -11.81
C ALA A 24 -4.61 -14.96 -12.31
N TRP A 25 -4.53 -14.68 -13.59
CA TRP A 25 -3.46 -13.94 -14.23
C TRP A 25 -3.96 -12.56 -14.60
N THR A 26 -3.18 -11.54 -14.28
CA THR A 26 -3.54 -10.16 -14.59
C THR A 26 -2.38 -9.42 -15.23
N GLU A 27 -2.72 -8.49 -16.12
CA GLU A 27 -1.75 -7.60 -16.74
C GLU A 27 -1.25 -6.54 -15.76
N VAL A 28 0.06 -6.37 -15.68
CA VAL A 28 0.68 -5.34 -14.86
C VAL A 28 0.73 -4.03 -15.66
N PRO A 29 0.46 -2.85 -15.05
CA PRO A 29 0.58 -1.58 -15.74
C PRO A 29 1.98 -1.37 -16.32
N SER A 30 2.10 -1.20 -17.63
CA SER A 30 3.36 -1.08 -18.36
C SER A 30 3.99 0.31 -18.26
N THR A 31 3.21 1.34 -17.90
CA THR A 31 3.69 2.72 -17.81
C THR A 31 3.45 3.31 -16.42
N ARG A 32 4.32 4.26 -16.01
CA ARG A 32 4.13 5.02 -14.75
C ARG A 32 2.79 5.74 -14.69
N ARG A 33 2.29 6.22 -15.84
CA ARG A 33 0.98 6.90 -15.94
C ARG A 33 -0.16 5.95 -15.64
N MET A 34 -0.13 4.72 -16.19
CA MET A 34 -1.14 3.69 -15.91
C MET A 34 -1.07 3.23 -14.45
N LEU A 35 0.14 2.98 -13.93
CA LEU A 35 0.35 2.62 -12.53
C LEU A 35 -0.16 3.72 -11.60
N GLY A 36 0.12 5.01 -11.90
CA GLY A 36 -0.37 6.13 -11.10
C GLY A 36 -1.89 6.22 -11.10
N ARG A 37 -2.55 6.03 -12.25
CA ARG A 37 -4.01 5.98 -12.33
C ARG A 37 -4.59 4.82 -11.52
N GLN A 38 -3.97 3.64 -11.60
CA GLN A 38 -4.38 2.47 -10.83
C GLN A 38 -4.24 2.70 -9.32
N ARG A 39 -3.08 3.16 -8.84
CA ARG A 39 -2.80 3.42 -7.42
C ARG A 39 -3.71 4.50 -6.85
N ARG A 40 -3.96 5.57 -7.58
CA ARG A 40 -4.87 6.67 -7.20
C ARG A 40 -6.30 6.16 -6.99
N ARG A 41 -6.80 5.32 -7.91
CA ARG A 41 -8.11 4.68 -7.76
C ARG A 41 -8.17 3.76 -6.54
N TRP A 42 -7.12 2.99 -6.31
CA TRP A 42 -7.05 2.10 -5.15
C TRP A 42 -7.10 2.90 -3.85
N TYR A 43 -6.35 3.98 -3.78
CA TYR A 43 -6.36 4.83 -2.60
C TYR A 43 -7.73 5.47 -2.38
N ARG A 44 -8.38 6.00 -3.42
CA ARG A 44 -9.74 6.52 -3.37
C ARG A 44 -10.73 5.46 -2.88
N GLY A 45 -10.73 4.27 -3.47
CA GLY A 45 -11.59 3.15 -3.06
C GLY A 45 -11.33 2.67 -1.63
N MET A 46 -10.09 2.77 -1.16
CA MET A 46 -9.74 2.51 0.22
C MET A 46 -10.37 3.54 1.17
N VAL A 47 -10.23 4.84 0.88
CA VAL A 47 -10.85 5.92 1.67
C VAL A 47 -12.38 5.74 1.74
N GLU A 48 -13.03 5.49 0.60
CA GLU A 48 -14.45 5.19 0.53
C GLU A 48 -14.84 3.97 1.38
N THR A 49 -14.05 2.91 1.30
CA THR A 49 -14.27 1.69 2.10
C THR A 49 -14.18 1.96 3.59
N VAL A 50 -13.19 2.74 4.02
CA VAL A 50 -13.02 3.13 5.42
C VAL A 50 -14.20 3.96 5.91
N ILE A 51 -14.60 4.98 5.18
CA ILE A 51 -15.69 5.87 5.57
C ILE A 51 -17.03 5.13 5.61
N THR A 52 -17.31 4.30 4.60
CA THR A 52 -18.53 3.48 4.54
C THR A 52 -18.63 2.49 5.69
N ASN A 53 -17.49 1.95 6.13
CA ASN A 53 -17.43 0.94 7.19
C ASN A 53 -16.93 1.49 8.53
N ARG A 54 -16.91 2.81 8.74
CA ARG A 54 -16.41 3.47 9.97
C ARG A 54 -17.01 2.92 11.28
N LYS A 55 -18.23 2.37 11.22
CA LYS A 55 -18.88 1.73 12.38
C LYS A 55 -18.14 0.48 12.90
N MET A 56 -17.26 -0.10 12.09
CA MET A 56 -16.43 -1.23 12.50
C MET A 56 -15.22 -0.80 13.33
N LEU A 57 -14.78 0.46 13.20
CA LEU A 57 -13.57 0.97 13.82
C LEU A 57 -13.69 0.92 15.35
N PHE A 58 -12.73 0.23 16.01
CA PHE A 58 -12.70 -0.02 17.46
C PHE A 58 -13.94 -0.68 18.04
N ASN A 59 -14.78 -1.30 17.21
CA ASN A 59 -16.03 -1.91 17.63
C ASN A 59 -15.86 -3.41 17.90
N ARG A 60 -16.03 -3.81 19.17
CA ARG A 60 -15.89 -5.19 19.64
C ARG A 60 -16.89 -6.17 19.00
N LYS A 61 -18.04 -5.67 18.50
CA LYS A 61 -19.01 -6.48 17.74
C LYS A 61 -18.34 -7.23 16.58
N TYR A 62 -17.36 -6.59 15.93
CA TYR A 62 -16.65 -7.16 14.79
C TYR A 62 -15.37 -7.90 15.19
N CYS A 63 -15.25 -8.34 16.45
CA CYS A 63 -14.14 -9.13 16.96
C CYS A 63 -12.76 -8.51 16.62
N ARG A 64 -11.78 -9.34 16.32
CA ARG A 64 -10.40 -8.89 15.97
C ARG A 64 -10.36 -8.03 14.71
N VAL A 65 -11.28 -8.25 13.76
CA VAL A 65 -11.34 -7.44 12.53
C VAL A 65 -11.64 -5.98 12.86
N GLY A 66 -12.61 -5.72 13.74
CA GLY A 66 -12.99 -4.35 14.11
C GLY A 66 -12.03 -3.68 15.10
N THR A 67 -11.41 -4.46 16.00
CA THR A 67 -10.60 -3.89 17.10
C THR A 67 -9.11 -3.76 16.78
N VAL A 68 -8.58 -4.59 15.88
CA VAL A 68 -7.15 -4.62 15.56
C VAL A 68 -6.89 -4.42 14.07
N VAL A 69 -7.45 -5.32 13.23
CA VAL A 69 -7.09 -5.35 11.79
C VAL A 69 -7.52 -4.08 11.08
N PHE A 70 -8.77 -3.67 11.27
CA PHE A 70 -9.29 -2.48 10.57
C PHE A 70 -8.69 -1.16 11.09
N PRO A 71 -8.52 -0.92 12.42
CA PRO A 71 -7.77 0.22 12.91
C PRO A 71 -6.32 0.27 12.40
N PHE A 72 -5.61 -0.87 12.41
CA PHE A 72 -4.25 -0.95 11.86
C PHE A 72 -4.22 -0.59 10.37
N PHE A 73 -5.14 -1.15 9.58
CA PHE A 73 -5.27 -0.85 8.16
C PHE A 73 -5.51 0.66 7.92
N VAL A 74 -6.39 1.28 8.71
CA VAL A 74 -6.66 2.73 8.62
C VAL A 74 -5.41 3.54 8.98
N ALA A 75 -4.72 3.18 10.07
CA ALA A 75 -3.53 3.89 10.52
C ALA A 75 -2.36 3.76 9.52
N ALA A 76 -2.08 2.55 9.05
CA ALA A 76 -0.93 2.29 8.19
C ALA A 76 -1.17 2.67 6.72
N GLU A 77 -2.30 2.24 6.15
CA GLU A 77 -2.55 2.37 4.71
C GLU A 77 -3.20 3.70 4.33
N MET A 78 -4.12 4.20 5.16
CA MET A 78 -4.79 5.47 4.87
C MET A 78 -4.00 6.67 5.37
N PHE A 79 -3.62 6.67 6.66
CA PHE A 79 -2.91 7.80 7.25
C PHE A 79 -1.40 7.78 6.98
N GLY A 80 -0.78 6.62 6.79
CA GLY A 80 0.65 6.52 6.53
C GLY A 80 1.15 7.45 5.41
N PRO A 81 0.61 7.37 4.17
CA PRO A 81 1.01 8.27 3.08
C PRO A 81 0.69 9.75 3.36
N LEU A 82 -0.36 10.05 4.14
CA LEU A 82 -0.71 11.44 4.47
C LEU A 82 0.32 12.04 5.42
N ILE A 83 0.68 11.31 6.48
CA ILE A 83 1.70 11.72 7.46
C ILE A 83 3.07 11.86 6.77
N GLU A 84 3.41 10.91 5.91
CA GLU A 84 4.65 10.94 5.13
C GLU A 84 4.72 12.18 4.22
N GLY A 85 3.62 12.50 3.52
CA GLY A 85 3.52 13.70 2.68
C GLY A 85 3.67 15.01 3.47
N ILE A 86 3.05 15.07 4.67
CA ILE A 86 3.26 16.20 5.58
C ILE A 86 4.74 16.28 5.99
N GLY A 87 5.36 15.15 6.31
CA GLY A 87 6.78 15.07 6.65
C GLY A 87 7.70 15.67 5.57
N TYR A 88 7.41 15.41 4.29
CA TYR A 88 8.18 15.96 3.16
C TYR A 88 8.07 17.49 3.05
N ILE A 89 7.06 18.11 3.62
CA ILE A 89 6.91 19.58 3.68
C ILE A 89 7.55 20.12 4.97
N VAL A 90 7.22 19.50 6.10
CA VAL A 90 7.64 19.99 7.43
C VAL A 90 9.15 19.89 7.63
N LEU A 91 9.78 18.81 7.17
CA LEU A 91 11.22 18.60 7.37
C LEU A 91 12.10 19.67 6.70
N PRO A 92 11.90 20.01 5.40
CA PRO A 92 12.65 21.11 4.79
C PRO A 92 12.41 22.46 5.47
N LEU A 93 11.17 22.73 5.90
CA LEU A 93 10.86 23.96 6.64
C LEU A 93 11.56 24.01 8.00
N ALA A 94 11.56 22.90 8.74
CA ALA A 94 12.23 22.80 10.02
C ALA A 94 13.76 22.96 9.90
N LEU A 95 14.35 22.49 8.80
CA LEU A 95 15.75 22.74 8.47
C LEU A 95 15.99 24.21 8.11
N TYR A 96 15.12 24.82 7.30
CA TYR A 96 15.25 26.21 6.89
C TYR A 96 15.18 27.19 8.08
N PHE A 97 14.31 26.90 9.06
CA PHE A 97 14.16 27.71 10.26
C PHE A 97 15.12 27.34 11.40
N ASP A 98 16.09 26.46 11.15
CA ASP A 98 17.08 25.96 12.13
C ASP A 98 16.46 25.40 13.43
N ILE A 99 15.23 24.84 13.30
CA ILE A 99 14.51 24.21 14.41
C ILE A 99 15.00 22.77 14.61
N LEU A 100 15.52 22.15 13.54
CA LEU A 100 15.88 20.73 13.51
C LEU A 100 17.38 20.54 13.75
N ASN A 101 17.75 19.72 14.74
CA ASN A 101 19.12 19.26 14.88
C ASN A 101 19.47 18.29 13.73
N VAL A 102 20.38 18.72 12.84
CA VAL A 102 20.77 17.98 11.64
C VAL A 102 21.35 16.61 11.97
N GLN A 103 22.14 16.49 13.04
CA GLN A 103 22.74 15.23 13.43
C GLN A 103 21.68 14.21 13.89
N PHE A 104 20.75 14.66 14.73
CA PHE A 104 19.61 13.82 15.16
C PHE A 104 18.74 13.42 13.96
N PHE A 105 18.47 14.36 13.03
CA PHE A 105 17.73 14.07 11.82
C PHE A 105 18.40 13.00 10.96
N LEU A 106 19.70 13.07 10.75
CA LEU A 106 20.43 12.08 9.95
C LEU A 106 20.36 10.70 10.58
N ILE A 107 20.53 10.58 11.90
CA ILE A 107 20.41 9.30 12.61
C ILE A 107 19.00 8.75 12.45
N PHE A 108 17.98 9.57 12.67
CA PHE A 108 16.58 9.16 12.53
C PHE A 108 16.25 8.75 11.09
N PHE A 109 16.73 9.51 10.10
CA PHE A 109 16.54 9.18 8.68
C PHE A 109 17.20 7.85 8.31
N LEU A 110 18.42 7.60 8.76
CA LEU A 110 19.11 6.33 8.54
C LEU A 110 18.39 5.15 9.19
N LEU A 111 17.90 5.32 10.42
CA LEU A 111 17.15 4.30 11.12
C LEU A 111 15.81 3.99 10.41
N THR A 112 15.06 5.00 10.02
CA THR A 112 13.76 4.80 9.36
C THR A 112 13.91 4.21 7.97
N THR A 113 14.91 4.66 7.20
CA THR A 113 15.20 4.10 5.87
C THR A 113 15.73 2.68 5.99
N GLY A 114 16.66 2.43 6.92
CA GLY A 114 17.19 1.09 7.20
C GLY A 114 16.12 0.11 7.65
N PHE A 115 15.18 0.55 8.49
CA PHE A 115 14.02 -0.26 8.89
C PHE A 115 13.09 -0.54 7.71
N GLY A 116 12.86 0.43 6.82
CA GLY A 116 12.09 0.23 5.58
C GLY A 116 12.73 -0.82 4.68
N VAL A 117 14.05 -0.73 4.45
CA VAL A 117 14.82 -1.74 3.68
C VAL A 117 14.72 -3.11 4.34
N PHE A 118 14.89 -3.18 5.66
CA PHE A 118 14.77 -4.43 6.43
C PHE A 118 13.40 -5.09 6.21
N LEU A 119 12.30 -4.33 6.31
CA LEU A 119 10.96 -4.87 6.08
C LEU A 119 10.77 -5.36 4.64
N SER A 120 11.29 -4.64 3.64
CA SER A 120 11.24 -5.07 2.24
C SER A 120 12.01 -6.37 2.03
N TRP A 121 13.20 -6.48 2.60
CA TRP A 121 14.00 -7.71 2.55
C TRP A 121 13.32 -8.86 3.28
N PHE A 122 12.74 -8.61 4.46
CA PHE A 122 11.99 -9.60 5.19
C PHE A 122 10.80 -10.13 4.37
N GLY A 123 10.08 -9.25 3.65
CA GLY A 123 9.03 -9.64 2.72
C GLY A 123 9.54 -10.55 1.59
N VAL A 124 10.66 -10.18 0.95
CA VAL A 124 11.28 -11.00 -0.11
C VAL A 124 11.72 -12.37 0.42
N PHE A 125 12.39 -12.42 1.58
CA PHE A 125 12.81 -13.69 2.18
C PHE A 125 11.63 -14.56 2.59
N SER A 126 10.57 -13.96 3.15
CA SER A 126 9.34 -14.69 3.49
C SER A 126 8.66 -15.29 2.26
N GLU A 127 8.63 -14.56 1.14
CA GLU A 127 8.10 -15.03 -0.15
C GLU A 127 8.94 -16.19 -0.71
N VAL A 128 10.27 -16.03 -0.74
CA VAL A 128 11.19 -17.09 -1.19
C VAL A 128 11.05 -18.35 -0.35
N TRP A 129 10.99 -18.18 0.98
CA TRP A 129 10.88 -19.32 1.91
C TRP A 129 9.54 -20.05 1.78
N SER A 130 8.45 -19.30 1.64
CA SER A 130 7.09 -19.89 1.68
C SER A 130 6.71 -20.53 0.35
N PHE A 131 7.14 -19.96 -0.78
CA PHE A 131 6.59 -20.34 -2.08
C PHE A 131 7.62 -20.88 -3.07
N ASN A 132 8.91 -20.71 -2.80
CA ASN A 132 10.03 -21.21 -3.66
C ASN A 132 9.84 -20.93 -5.18
N ARG A 133 9.35 -19.72 -5.51
CA ARG A 133 8.94 -19.35 -6.89
C ARG A 133 10.08 -18.87 -7.77
N TYR A 134 11.26 -18.68 -7.21
CA TYR A 134 12.40 -18.08 -7.92
C TYR A 134 13.44 -19.15 -8.26
N ASP A 135 13.62 -19.40 -9.53
CA ASP A 135 14.55 -20.42 -10.04
C ASP A 135 16.03 -20.00 -9.99
N SER A 136 16.29 -18.70 -9.80
CA SER A 136 17.65 -18.15 -9.82
C SER A 136 17.93 -17.21 -8.64
N PRO A 137 19.09 -17.37 -7.98
CA PRO A 137 19.55 -16.44 -6.94
C PRO A 137 19.65 -14.98 -7.43
N TRP A 138 19.91 -14.78 -8.72
CA TRP A 138 19.96 -13.45 -9.33
C TRP A 138 18.61 -12.73 -9.33
N GLN A 139 17.53 -13.46 -9.45
CA GLN A 139 16.17 -12.89 -9.33
C GLN A 139 15.94 -12.36 -7.92
N VAL A 140 16.32 -13.15 -6.91
CA VAL A 140 16.22 -12.75 -5.50
C VAL A 140 17.09 -11.53 -5.21
N LEU A 141 18.34 -11.54 -5.66
CA LEU A 141 19.26 -10.41 -5.48
C LEU A 141 18.71 -9.12 -6.13
N ARG A 142 18.12 -9.24 -7.30
CA ARG A 142 17.45 -8.11 -7.99
C ARG A 142 16.28 -7.56 -7.18
N LEU A 143 15.46 -8.43 -6.58
CA LEU A 143 14.35 -8.02 -5.71
C LEU A 143 14.84 -7.31 -4.45
N LEU A 144 15.91 -7.83 -3.82
CA LEU A 144 16.52 -7.16 -2.66
C LEU A 144 17.07 -5.78 -3.03
N TRP A 145 17.67 -5.64 -4.21
CA TRP A 145 18.11 -4.35 -4.72
C TRP A 145 16.95 -3.38 -4.97
N TYR A 146 15.86 -3.85 -5.56
CA TYR A 146 14.64 -3.04 -5.71
C TYR A 146 14.04 -2.64 -4.36
N GLY A 147 14.11 -3.50 -3.33
CA GLY A 147 13.71 -3.17 -1.96
C GLY A 147 14.50 -2.01 -1.35
N VAL A 148 15.76 -1.82 -1.74
CA VAL A 148 16.54 -0.63 -1.39
C VAL A 148 16.08 0.59 -2.21
N LEU A 149 15.99 0.43 -3.53
CA LEU A 149 15.68 1.53 -4.46
C LEU A 149 14.27 2.10 -4.26
N GLU A 150 13.30 1.29 -3.82
CA GLU A 150 11.93 1.77 -3.62
C GLU A 150 11.82 2.89 -2.57
N ASN A 151 12.75 2.94 -1.62
CA ASN A 151 12.81 4.00 -0.62
C ASN A 151 13.24 5.35 -1.20
N PHE A 152 13.84 5.34 -2.41
CA PHE A 152 14.33 6.53 -3.10
C PHE A 152 13.53 6.78 -4.39
N GLY A 153 12.66 7.78 -4.36
CA GLY A 153 11.85 8.20 -5.51
C GLY A 153 10.50 7.50 -5.64
N TYR A 154 10.43 6.15 -5.60
CA TYR A 154 9.17 5.44 -5.76
C TYR A 154 8.21 5.66 -4.58
N ARG A 155 8.71 5.62 -3.36
CA ARG A 155 7.93 5.87 -2.14
C ARG A 155 7.35 7.28 -2.14
N GLN A 156 8.18 8.29 -2.45
CA GLN A 156 7.74 9.68 -2.55
C GLN A 156 6.68 9.86 -3.64
N TRP A 157 6.91 9.27 -4.81
CA TRP A 157 5.93 9.29 -5.89
C TRP A 157 4.60 8.62 -5.48
N LYS A 158 4.65 7.47 -4.79
CA LYS A 158 3.46 6.78 -4.27
C LYS A 158 2.68 7.66 -3.30
N THR A 159 3.36 8.40 -2.44
CA THR A 159 2.75 9.35 -1.51
C THR A 159 2.01 10.46 -2.25
N VAL A 160 2.62 11.08 -3.28
CA VAL A 160 1.93 12.08 -4.11
C VAL A 160 0.69 11.51 -4.81
N VAL A 161 0.78 10.28 -5.31
CA VAL A 161 -0.35 9.59 -5.93
C VAL A 161 -1.48 9.34 -4.93
N ALA A 162 -1.16 8.99 -3.68
CA ALA A 162 -2.14 8.81 -2.60
C ALA A 162 -2.86 10.12 -2.27
N TRP A 163 -2.11 11.22 -2.13
CA TRP A 163 -2.70 12.55 -1.92
C TRP A 163 -3.64 12.96 -3.06
N ASN A 164 -3.25 12.72 -4.31
CA ASN A 164 -4.12 12.96 -5.45
C ASN A 164 -5.41 12.10 -5.39
N GLY A 165 -5.30 10.86 -4.94
CA GLY A 165 -6.45 9.98 -4.72
C GLY A 165 -7.41 10.50 -3.64
N LEU A 166 -6.87 11.06 -2.55
CA LEU A 166 -7.67 11.72 -1.52
C LEU A 166 -8.39 12.95 -2.07
N VAL A 167 -7.68 13.80 -2.80
CA VAL A 167 -8.27 15.01 -3.41
C VAL A 167 -9.39 14.63 -4.38
N GLU A 168 -9.21 13.59 -5.22
CA GLU A 168 -10.27 13.09 -6.09
C GLU A 168 -11.49 12.59 -5.31
N TYR A 169 -11.27 11.89 -4.19
CA TYR A 169 -12.34 11.47 -3.31
C TYR A 169 -13.12 12.67 -2.75
N LEU A 170 -12.41 13.67 -2.22
CA LEU A 170 -13.02 14.88 -1.65
C LEU A 170 -13.78 15.72 -2.70
N LYS A 171 -13.35 15.67 -3.96
CA LYS A 171 -14.02 16.31 -5.10
C LYS A 171 -15.21 15.52 -5.65
N GLY A 172 -15.51 14.35 -5.11
CA GLY A 172 -16.62 13.50 -5.57
C GLY A 172 -16.43 12.97 -7.00
N VAL A 173 -15.19 12.68 -7.42
CA VAL A 173 -14.92 12.14 -8.75
C VAL A 173 -15.37 10.68 -8.81
N ASP A 174 -16.51 10.40 -9.47
CA ASP A 174 -17.09 9.05 -9.54
C ASP A 174 -16.56 8.22 -10.74
N THR A 175 -15.86 8.83 -11.68
CA THR A 175 -15.36 8.14 -12.86
C THR A 175 -14.18 7.23 -12.53
N TRP A 176 -14.29 5.96 -12.92
CA TRP A 176 -13.21 4.97 -12.72
C TRP A 176 -12.09 5.10 -13.76
N GLY A 177 -12.27 5.90 -14.81
CA GLY A 177 -11.34 6.07 -15.93
C GLY A 177 -11.17 4.78 -16.76
N ALA A 178 -10.99 4.91 -18.05
CA ALA A 178 -10.69 3.79 -18.93
C ALA A 178 -9.29 3.22 -18.63
N MET A 179 -9.18 1.91 -18.48
CA MET A 179 -7.90 1.19 -18.51
C MET A 179 -7.70 0.65 -19.92
N GLU A 180 -6.67 1.13 -20.58
CA GLU A 180 -6.20 0.50 -21.82
C GLU A 180 -5.58 -0.85 -21.45
N ARG A 181 -6.13 -1.93 -22.01
CA ARG A 181 -5.59 -3.30 -21.91
C ARG A 181 -5.00 -3.63 -23.27
N THR A 182 -3.76 -4.08 -23.28
CA THR A 182 -3.07 -4.52 -24.51
C THR A 182 -3.38 -5.98 -24.85
N GLY A 183 -4.01 -6.71 -23.90
CA GLY A 183 -4.29 -8.15 -24.04
C GLY A 183 -3.03 -9.00 -23.93
N PHE A 184 -3.22 -10.29 -23.69
CA PHE A 184 -2.14 -11.26 -23.83
C PHE A 184 -1.96 -11.52 -25.32
N LYS A 185 -0.75 -11.37 -25.86
CA LYS A 185 -0.43 -11.91 -27.18
C LYS A 185 -0.55 -13.42 -27.09
N THR A 186 -1.51 -13.99 -27.74
CA THR A 186 -1.51 -15.43 -28.05
C THR A 186 -0.42 -15.61 -29.10
N ASP A 187 0.59 -16.42 -28.80
CA ASP A 187 1.66 -16.82 -29.73
C ASP A 187 1.15 -17.78 -30.83
N ASP A 188 -0.07 -17.57 -31.31
CA ASP A 188 -0.72 -18.32 -32.37
C ASP A 188 -1.04 -17.39 -33.55
N GLU A 189 -0.02 -16.82 -34.20
CA GLU A 189 -0.02 -16.35 -35.60
C GLU A 189 1.40 -16.38 -36.18
#